data_df4e5471ebec3221dacebb5fcbe5ee4e
#
_entry.id   df4e5471ebec3221dacebb5fcbe5ee4e
#
_cell.length_a   1.000
_cell.length_b   1.000
_cell.length_c   1.000
_cell.angle_alpha   90.00
_cell.angle_beta   90.00
_cell.angle_gamma   90.00
#
_symmetry.space_group_name_H-M   'P 1'
#
loop_
_entity.id
_entity.type
_entity.pdbx_description
1 polymer ?
#
loop_
_entity_poly.entity_id
_entity_poly.type
_entity_poly.pdbx_seq_one_letter_code
_entity_poly.pdbx_strand_id
1 'polypeptide(L)'
;MGEKIYATEPAAAGALEEYGNHIVQYSPEYSLCTGCETCSILCGLSHEGFTGPGNSRIRIDLGTRSMIHRVLACQQCSDHPCYDACPKKGAAMKIDENGIVYIDEVSCIGCGLC
;
A
#
# COMPACT_ATOMS: atom_id res chain seq x y z
N MET A 1 17.43 20.51 -15.74
CA MET A 1 17.06 19.14 -16.00
C MET A 1 16.53 18.50 -14.72
N GLY A 2 15.49 17.78 -14.77
CA GLY A 2 14.93 17.08 -13.61
C GLY A 2 14.24 18.00 -12.60
N GLU A 3 13.76 19.12 -13.04
CA GLU A 3 13.00 19.96 -12.17
C GLU A 3 11.70 19.29 -11.78
N LYS A 4 11.63 18.97 -10.48
CA LYS A 4 10.38 18.78 -9.77
C LYS A 4 9.51 17.62 -10.21
N ILE A 5 10.11 16.46 -10.18
CA ILE A 5 9.38 15.20 -10.15
C ILE A 5 8.63 15.07 -8.80
N TYR A 6 9.09 15.78 -7.79
CA TYR A 6 8.46 15.83 -6.48
C TYR A 6 7.60 17.09 -6.38
N ALA A 7 6.32 16.89 -6.29
CA ALA A 7 5.38 17.97 -6.02
C ALA A 7 5.60 18.47 -4.58
N THR A 8 6.52 19.40 -4.42
CA THR A 8 6.72 20.14 -3.17
C THR A 8 5.84 21.38 -3.12
N GLU A 9 4.91 21.50 -4.05
CA GLU A 9 4.14 22.71 -4.24
C GLU A 9 2.74 22.64 -3.63
N PRO A 10 2.10 23.77 -3.37
CA PRO A 10 0.78 23.82 -2.74
C PRO A 10 -0.31 23.02 -3.47
N ALA A 11 -0.12 22.70 -4.73
CA ALA A 11 -1.00 21.80 -5.47
C ALA A 11 -1.05 20.38 -4.88
N ALA A 12 0.05 19.92 -4.28
CA ALA A 12 0.08 18.63 -3.62
C ALA A 12 -0.71 18.63 -2.30
N ALA A 13 -0.73 19.74 -1.60
CA ALA A 13 -1.52 19.88 -0.38
C ALA A 13 -3.03 19.82 -0.67
N GLY A 14 -3.47 20.48 -1.74
CA GLY A 14 -4.86 20.42 -2.19
C GLY A 14 -5.27 19.03 -2.66
N ALA A 15 -4.37 18.32 -3.34
CA ALA A 15 -4.62 16.94 -3.74
C ALA A 15 -4.74 15.97 -2.55
N LEU A 16 -3.97 16.21 -1.50
CA LEU A 16 -4.06 15.41 -0.27
C LEU A 16 -5.39 15.63 0.46
N GLU A 17 -5.93 16.83 0.43
CA GLU A 17 -7.26 17.12 0.97
C GLU A 17 -8.37 16.43 0.17
N GLU A 18 -8.22 16.38 -1.16
CA GLU A 18 -9.18 15.71 -2.05
C GLU A 18 -9.18 14.19 -1.86
N TYR A 19 -8.02 13.58 -1.69
CA TYR A 19 -7.89 12.13 -1.54
C TYR A 19 -7.98 11.66 -0.09
N GLY A 20 -7.97 12.57 0.88
CA GLY A 20 -8.05 12.23 2.30
C GLY A 20 -6.84 11.41 2.76
N ASN A 21 -7.11 10.31 3.46
CA ASN A 21 -6.09 9.40 3.97
C ASN A 21 -5.71 8.29 2.98
N HIS A 22 -6.06 8.42 1.72
CA HIS A 22 -5.74 7.40 0.71
C HIS A 22 -4.27 7.44 0.31
N ILE A 23 -3.72 6.26 0.07
CA ILE A 23 -2.40 6.13 -0.53
C ILE A 23 -2.54 6.38 -2.03
N VAL A 24 -1.86 7.39 -2.52
CA VAL A 24 -1.82 7.70 -3.95
C VAL A 24 -0.63 6.98 -4.58
N GLN A 25 -0.89 6.15 -5.56
CA GLN A 25 0.15 5.47 -6.33
C GLN A 25 0.19 6.01 -7.75
N TYR A 26 1.40 6.26 -8.24
CA TYR A 26 1.58 6.57 -9.65
C TYR A 26 1.39 5.31 -10.50
N SER A 27 0.81 5.48 -11.69
CA SER A 27 0.75 4.39 -12.66
C SER A 27 2.17 3.95 -13.06
N PRO A 28 2.36 2.67 -13.45
CA PRO A 28 3.69 2.16 -13.78
C PRO A 28 4.43 2.95 -14.86
N GLU A 29 3.71 3.52 -15.81
CA GLU A 29 4.30 4.31 -16.90
C GLU A 29 4.97 5.61 -16.41
N TYR A 30 4.53 6.12 -15.26
CA TYR A 30 5.07 7.35 -14.64
C TYR A 30 5.89 7.06 -13.39
N SER A 31 6.00 5.80 -13.00
CA SER A 31 6.75 5.40 -11.83
C SER A 31 8.26 5.45 -12.10
N LEU A 32 8.99 6.12 -11.22
CA LEU A 32 10.45 6.11 -11.21
C LEU A 32 11.02 4.98 -10.34
N CYS A 33 10.22 3.99 -10.02
CA CYS A 33 10.65 2.85 -9.23
C CYS A 33 11.77 2.08 -9.93
N THR A 34 12.91 1.95 -9.25
CA THR A 34 14.08 1.22 -9.76
C THR A 34 14.09 -0.24 -9.33
N GLY A 35 13.12 -0.69 -8.55
CA GLY A 35 13.06 -2.04 -8.02
C GLY A 35 14.10 -2.34 -6.93
N CYS A 36 14.65 -1.32 -6.26
CA CYS A 36 15.68 -1.51 -5.23
C CYS A 36 15.18 -2.15 -3.93
N GLU A 37 13.85 -2.28 -3.76
CA GLU A 37 13.19 -2.90 -2.60
C GLU A 37 13.47 -2.25 -1.24
N THR A 38 14.12 -1.10 -1.19
CA THR A 38 14.40 -0.38 0.06
C THR A 38 13.13 -0.09 0.87
N CYS A 39 12.04 0.29 0.21
CA CYS A 39 10.74 0.52 0.86
C CYS A 39 10.19 -0.75 1.51
N SER A 40 10.33 -1.89 0.86
CA SER A 40 9.92 -3.19 1.38
C SER A 40 10.74 -3.59 2.61
N ILE A 41 12.05 -3.40 2.56
CA ILE A 41 12.97 -3.69 3.67
C ILE A 41 12.64 -2.80 4.87
N LEU A 42 12.51 -1.49 4.66
CA LEU A 42 12.18 -0.54 5.72
C LEU A 42 10.79 -0.79 6.32
N CYS A 43 9.83 -1.17 5.50
CA CYS A 43 8.49 -1.52 5.96
C CYS A 43 8.50 -2.73 6.90
N GLY A 44 9.19 -3.80 6.51
CA GLY A 44 9.34 -4.99 7.36
C GLY A 44 10.06 -4.67 8.67
N LEU A 45 11.15 -3.93 8.59
CA LEU A 45 11.94 -3.54 9.76
C LEU A 45 11.13 -2.66 10.73
N SER A 46 10.35 -1.70 10.20
CA SER A 46 9.55 -0.78 11.00
C SER A 46 8.38 -1.46 11.71
N HIS A 47 7.73 -2.43 11.06
CA HIS A 47 6.53 -3.06 11.59
C HIS A 47 6.80 -4.33 12.39
N GLU A 48 7.76 -5.13 11.95
CA GLU A 48 8.04 -6.45 12.54
C GLU A 48 9.39 -6.53 13.26
N GLY A 49 10.23 -5.50 13.12
CA GLY A 49 11.56 -5.46 13.73
C GLY A 49 12.63 -6.29 13.01
N PHE A 50 12.28 -6.97 11.92
CA PHE A 50 13.22 -7.74 11.09
C PHE A 50 12.78 -7.73 9.62
N THR A 51 13.70 -8.03 8.73
CA THR A 51 13.46 -8.00 7.30
C THR A 51 13.20 -9.39 6.76
N GLY A 52 12.32 -9.47 5.77
CA GLY A 52 12.03 -10.70 5.05
C GLY A 52 10.96 -10.49 3.99
N PRO A 53 10.93 -11.32 2.94
CA PRO A 53 10.01 -11.12 1.82
C PRO A 53 8.53 -11.25 2.19
N GLY A 54 8.21 -11.93 3.29
CA GLY A 54 6.86 -12.08 3.80
C GLY A 54 6.45 -11.04 4.85
N ASN A 55 7.39 -10.23 5.35
CA ASN A 55 7.14 -9.35 6.50
C ASN A 55 6.78 -7.92 6.09
N SER A 56 6.96 -7.58 4.84
CA SER A 56 6.63 -6.26 4.33
C SER A 56 5.16 -6.17 3.93
N ARG A 57 4.55 -5.05 4.24
CA ARG A 57 3.21 -4.68 3.78
C ARG A 57 3.23 -4.02 2.40
N ILE A 58 4.42 -3.73 1.90
CA ILE A 58 4.68 -3.23 0.56
C ILE A 58 5.35 -4.35 -0.22
N ARG A 59 4.85 -4.64 -1.40
CA ARG A 59 5.45 -5.60 -2.31
C ARG A 59 5.87 -4.92 -3.60
N ILE A 60 7.02 -5.29 -4.12
CA ILE A 60 7.50 -4.81 -5.41
C ILE A 60 7.36 -5.95 -6.42
N ASP A 61 6.60 -5.71 -7.45
CA ASP A 61 6.54 -6.59 -8.62
C ASP A 61 7.62 -6.14 -9.60
N LEU A 62 8.66 -6.96 -9.72
CA LEU A 62 9.81 -6.68 -10.57
C LEU A 62 9.50 -7.04 -12.01
N GLY A 63 9.26 -6.04 -12.82
CA GLY A 63 9.07 -6.21 -14.27
C GLY A 63 10.41 -6.44 -14.98
N THR A 64 11.04 -7.59 -14.78
CA THR A 64 12.39 -7.89 -15.29
C THR A 64 12.51 -7.83 -16.81
N ARG A 65 11.42 -8.09 -17.52
CA ARG A 65 11.40 -8.03 -18.99
C ARG A 65 11.09 -6.62 -19.52
N SER A 66 10.17 -5.92 -18.87
CA SER A 66 9.73 -4.59 -19.30
C SER A 66 10.53 -3.46 -18.64
N MET A 67 11.32 -3.76 -17.60
CA MET A 67 11.99 -2.78 -16.74
C MET A 67 11.02 -1.80 -16.06
N ILE A 68 9.75 -2.14 -16.04
CA ILE A 68 8.72 -1.37 -15.35
C ILE A 68 8.38 -2.10 -14.05
N HIS A 69 8.68 -1.49 -12.92
CA HIS A 69 8.43 -2.05 -11.60
C HIS A 69 7.15 -1.46 -11.00
N ARG A 70 6.38 -2.30 -10.32
CA ARG A 70 5.13 -1.89 -9.69
C ARG A 70 5.24 -2.00 -8.19
N VAL A 71 4.82 -0.95 -7.52
CA VAL A 71 4.67 -0.94 -6.07
C VAL A 71 3.25 -1.39 -5.73
N LEU A 72 3.13 -2.45 -4.96
CA LEU A 72 1.86 -3.00 -4.53
C LEU A 72 1.70 -2.73 -3.03
N ALA A 73 0.72 -1.93 -2.68
CA ALA A 73 0.34 -1.62 -1.30
C ALA A 73 -1.17 -1.44 -1.21
N CYS A 74 -1.71 -1.61 -0.02
CA CYS A 74 -3.13 -1.33 0.22
C CYS A 74 -3.42 0.15 0.00
N GLN A 75 -4.42 0.46 -0.81
CA GLN A 75 -4.83 1.84 -1.13
C GLN A 75 -5.77 2.44 -0.09
N GLN A 76 -6.20 1.68 0.90
CA GLN A 76 -7.16 2.13 1.92
C GLN A 76 -8.40 2.79 1.30
N CYS A 77 -9.07 2.05 0.42
CA CYS A 77 -10.26 2.53 -0.30
C CYS A 77 -11.35 3.00 0.67
N SER A 78 -12.06 4.07 0.31
CA SER A 78 -13.13 4.62 1.16
C SER A 78 -14.35 3.71 1.31
N ASP A 79 -14.65 2.92 0.30
CA ASP A 79 -15.77 1.97 0.27
C ASP A 79 -15.44 0.59 0.86
N HIS A 80 -14.17 0.33 1.15
CA HIS A 80 -13.67 -0.90 1.77
C HIS A 80 -14.23 -2.21 1.19
N PRO A 81 -14.09 -2.47 -0.13
CA PRO A 81 -14.69 -3.65 -0.75
C PRO A 81 -14.14 -4.97 -0.18
N CYS A 82 -12.90 -4.97 0.29
CA CYS A 82 -12.32 -6.12 0.97
C CYS A 82 -13.03 -6.46 2.29
N TYR A 83 -13.46 -5.44 3.03
CA TYR A 83 -14.22 -5.62 4.27
C TYR A 83 -15.57 -6.28 3.97
N ASP A 84 -16.26 -5.81 2.94
CA ASP A 84 -17.55 -6.36 2.55
C ASP A 84 -17.45 -7.79 2.01
N ALA A 85 -16.35 -8.12 1.33
CA ALA A 85 -16.10 -9.47 0.83
C ALA A 85 -15.71 -10.47 1.94
N CYS A 86 -15.29 -10.02 3.10
CA CYS A 86 -14.81 -10.86 4.17
C CYS A 86 -15.98 -11.62 4.84
N PRO A 87 -15.95 -12.98 4.88
CA PRO A 87 -16.99 -13.77 5.56
C PRO A 87 -16.96 -13.58 7.08
N LYS A 88 -15.84 -13.12 7.63
CA LYS A 88 -15.67 -12.82 9.05
C LYS A 88 -15.38 -11.33 9.31
N LYS A 89 -16.08 -10.47 8.60
CA LYS A 89 -15.95 -9.04 8.81
C LYS A 89 -16.31 -8.65 10.25
N GLY A 90 -15.57 -7.71 10.80
CA GLY A 90 -15.69 -7.31 12.20
C GLY A 90 -14.88 -8.17 13.18
N ALA A 91 -14.60 -9.44 12.86
CA ALA A 91 -13.71 -10.31 13.64
C ALA A 91 -12.31 -10.38 13.05
N ALA A 92 -12.18 -10.83 11.80
CA ALA A 92 -10.89 -10.96 11.12
C ALA A 92 -10.49 -9.67 10.40
N MET A 93 -11.41 -9.05 9.69
CA MET A 93 -11.19 -7.77 9.02
C MET A 93 -11.81 -6.67 9.87
N LYS A 94 -11.01 -5.68 10.24
CA LYS A 94 -11.41 -4.58 11.12
C LYS A 94 -11.09 -3.24 10.47
N ILE A 95 -11.85 -2.23 10.85
CA ILE A 95 -11.63 -0.85 10.43
C ILE A 95 -11.34 -0.04 11.67
N ASP A 96 -10.22 0.69 11.67
CA ASP A 96 -9.80 1.59 12.74
C ASP A 96 -10.65 2.87 12.75
N GLU A 97 -10.54 3.64 13.83
CA GLU A 97 -11.20 4.96 14.00
C GLU A 97 -10.85 5.93 12.87
N ASN A 98 -9.67 5.79 12.28
CA ASN A 98 -9.21 6.59 11.16
C ASN A 98 -9.66 6.06 9.78
N GLY A 99 -10.48 5.01 9.73
CA GLY A 99 -10.90 4.38 8.49
C GLY A 99 -9.85 3.45 7.87
N ILE A 100 -8.82 3.07 8.60
CA ILE A 100 -7.78 2.16 8.13
C ILE A 100 -8.23 0.72 8.32
N VAL A 101 -8.21 -0.04 7.24
CA VAL A 101 -8.53 -1.47 7.25
C VAL A 101 -7.29 -2.28 7.63
N TYR A 102 -7.46 -3.22 8.56
CA TYR A 102 -6.42 -4.17 8.93
C TYR A 102 -6.99 -5.56 9.17
N ILE A 103 -6.14 -6.56 9.07
CA ILE A 103 -6.50 -7.97 9.25
C ILE A 103 -5.95 -8.46 10.58
N ASP A 104 -6.82 -9.04 11.40
CA ASP A 104 -6.44 -9.78 12.60
C ASP A 104 -6.04 -11.19 12.19
N GLU A 105 -4.76 -11.48 12.21
CA GLU A 105 -4.20 -12.76 11.76
C GLU A 105 -4.73 -13.95 12.56
N VAL A 106 -5.04 -13.76 13.83
CA VAL A 106 -5.55 -14.83 14.71
C VAL A 106 -6.95 -15.25 14.30
N SER A 107 -7.78 -14.30 13.91
CA SER A 107 -9.18 -14.55 13.53
C SER A 107 -9.33 -14.84 12.03
N CYS A 108 -8.33 -14.54 11.22
CA CYS A 108 -8.36 -14.74 9.77
C CYS A 108 -8.28 -16.23 9.41
N ILE A 109 -9.18 -16.69 8.54
CA ILE A 109 -9.21 -18.07 8.05
C ILE A 109 -8.41 -18.27 6.75
N GLY A 110 -7.81 -17.22 6.19
CA GLY A 110 -7.00 -17.30 4.98
C GLY A 110 -7.78 -17.67 3.71
N CYS A 111 -9.05 -17.31 3.62
CA CYS A 111 -9.90 -17.68 2.48
C CYS A 111 -9.53 -16.95 1.16
N GLY A 112 -8.82 -15.85 1.22
CA GLY A 112 -8.33 -15.08 0.06
C GLY A 112 -9.41 -14.31 -0.70
N LEU A 113 -10.60 -14.10 -0.14
CA LEU A 113 -11.68 -13.35 -0.81
C LEU A 113 -11.41 -11.83 -0.81
N CYS A 114 -10.60 -11.33 0.12
CA CYS A 114 -10.20 -9.92 0.15
C CYS A 114 -9.08 -9.64 -0.85
#